data_75c76a7babc5492398a1ee505a29b6ab
#
_entry.id   75c76a7babc5492398a1ee505a29b6ab
#
_cell.length_a   1.000
_cell.length_b   1.000
_cell.length_c   1.000
_cell.angle_alpha   90.00
_cell.angle_beta   90.00
_cell.angle_gamma   90.00
#
_symmetry.space_group_name_H-M   'P 1'
#
loop_
_entity.id
_entity.type
_entity.pdbx_description
1 polymer ?
#
loop_
_entity_poly.entity_id
_entity_poly.type
_entity_poly.pdbx_seq_one_letter_code
_entity_poly.pdbx_strand_id
1 'polypeptide(L)'
;MVQSEYDVVTHFETLYQRADAEFAFEAETREAWLAWQSAFRSRLREALGLDIIAANLEGYVPAAEQVGREDRGDHVRESWRLWVEPTVPLPFYLLRPKSPPTSGDLPLVLTPHGHGRPYMYVGIFHTEEERKKLEVGERDIAVQAVRQGYLALAPTTRAFGDTRTVADKEADRIHSCRTQLVRDLLVGRTPIGDRVWDISRLIDWALKALPVDADRIAITGNSGGGTVSLFAAACDTRIGVAVPSSYFCTFTGSIGAMRHCGCNYVPGILRMGEMYDVAGLIAPRPFCAIAGEEDPIFPIEHAREAFSHLKRVYEVAGVPERCQLYVGDGGHRYYKDGAWPFVRRYFDVLIS
;
A
#
# COMPACT_ATOMS: atom_id res chain seq x y z
N MET A 1 34.48 3.34 -27.35
CA MET A 1 35.33 4.24 -26.52
C MET A 1 35.15 3.81 -25.07
N VAL A 2 36.21 3.62 -24.32
CA VAL A 2 36.12 3.38 -22.87
C VAL A 2 35.78 4.70 -22.23
N GLN A 3 34.72 4.74 -21.45
CA GLN A 3 34.30 5.91 -20.71
C GLN A 3 35.41 6.25 -19.69
N SER A 4 35.99 7.43 -19.77
CA SER A 4 37.15 7.83 -18.95
C SER A 4 36.76 8.27 -17.54
N GLU A 5 35.50 8.59 -17.31
CA GLU A 5 34.98 9.06 -16.02
C GLU A 5 33.89 8.11 -15.54
N TYR A 6 33.95 7.70 -14.27
CA TYR A 6 32.94 6.91 -13.62
C TYR A 6 31.79 7.81 -13.14
N ASP A 7 30.59 7.55 -13.65
CA ASP A 7 29.35 8.10 -13.11
C ASP A 7 28.47 6.98 -12.57
N VAL A 8 28.15 7.07 -11.28
CA VAL A 8 27.37 6.04 -10.58
C VAL A 8 25.97 5.88 -11.15
N VAL A 9 25.32 6.97 -11.58
CA VAL A 9 23.96 6.95 -12.14
C VAL A 9 23.95 6.18 -13.45
N THR A 10 24.76 6.58 -14.43
CA THR A 10 24.89 5.91 -15.73
C THR A 10 25.30 4.43 -15.60
N HIS A 11 26.15 4.12 -14.60
CA HIS A 11 26.51 2.73 -14.34
C HIS A 11 25.30 1.90 -13.90
N PHE A 12 24.53 2.37 -12.94
CA PHE A 12 23.36 1.65 -12.47
C PHE A 12 22.22 1.59 -13.49
N GLU A 13 22.00 2.63 -14.27
CA GLU A 13 21.07 2.59 -15.42
C GLU A 13 21.44 1.46 -16.41
N THR A 14 22.73 1.30 -16.69
CA THR A 14 23.21 0.19 -17.51
C THR A 14 22.95 -1.18 -16.87
N LEU A 15 23.07 -1.28 -15.54
CA LEU A 15 22.76 -2.52 -14.81
C LEU A 15 21.26 -2.81 -14.82
N TYR A 16 20.39 -1.78 -14.69
CA TYR A 16 18.94 -1.95 -14.78
C TYR A 16 18.51 -2.50 -16.14
N GLN A 17 19.08 -1.98 -17.24
CA GLN A 17 18.81 -2.49 -18.59
C GLN A 17 19.27 -3.93 -18.82
N ARG A 18 20.24 -4.42 -18.03
CA ARG A 18 20.77 -5.79 -18.09
C ARG A 18 20.17 -6.71 -17.02
N ALA A 19 19.31 -6.19 -16.17
CA ALA A 19 18.65 -7.01 -15.16
C ALA A 19 17.75 -8.02 -15.87
N ASP A 20 18.12 -9.30 -15.78
CA ASP A 20 17.29 -10.41 -16.24
C ASP A 20 16.25 -10.68 -15.15
N ALA A 21 15.01 -10.24 -15.39
CA ALA A 21 13.94 -10.32 -14.43
C ALA A 21 13.31 -11.71 -14.47
N GLU A 22 13.58 -12.51 -13.45
CA GLU A 22 13.16 -13.93 -13.32
C GLU A 22 11.64 -14.12 -13.48
N PHE A 23 10.85 -13.15 -13.07
CA PHE A 23 9.39 -13.17 -13.11
C PHE A 23 8.79 -12.07 -13.99
N ALA A 24 9.54 -11.58 -15.01
CA ALA A 24 8.91 -10.79 -16.05
C ALA A 24 7.71 -11.57 -16.63
N PHE A 25 6.56 -10.90 -16.79
CA PHE A 25 5.35 -11.59 -17.21
C PHE A 25 5.40 -11.95 -18.71
N GLU A 26 5.47 -13.24 -19.00
CA GLU A 26 5.51 -13.79 -20.37
C GLU A 26 4.42 -14.86 -20.60
N ALA A 27 3.57 -15.11 -19.61
CA ALA A 27 2.53 -16.15 -19.74
C ALA A 27 1.50 -15.77 -20.84
N GLU A 28 1.12 -16.77 -21.64
CA GLU A 28 0.11 -16.64 -22.68
C GLU A 28 -1.16 -17.44 -22.39
N THR A 29 -1.10 -18.35 -21.40
CA THR A 29 -2.23 -19.17 -20.98
C THR A 29 -2.58 -18.94 -19.50
N ARG A 30 -3.82 -19.30 -19.15
CA ARG A 30 -4.28 -19.19 -17.75
C ARG A 30 -3.47 -20.08 -16.82
N GLU A 31 -3.10 -21.28 -17.24
CA GLU A 31 -2.30 -22.22 -16.46
C GLU A 31 -0.90 -21.66 -16.19
N ALA A 32 -0.25 -21.12 -17.23
CA ALA A 32 1.07 -20.49 -17.10
C ALA A 32 1.01 -19.25 -16.19
N TRP A 33 -0.03 -18.42 -16.33
CA TRP A 33 -0.26 -17.28 -15.44
C TRP A 33 -0.44 -17.70 -13.97
N LEU A 34 -1.23 -18.73 -13.67
CA LEU A 34 -1.42 -19.23 -12.29
C LEU A 34 -0.10 -19.76 -11.69
N ALA A 35 0.69 -20.49 -12.49
CA ALA A 35 2.00 -20.98 -12.06
C ALA A 35 2.97 -19.83 -11.78
N TRP A 36 3.06 -18.86 -12.71
CA TRP A 36 3.85 -17.64 -12.56
C TRP A 36 3.45 -16.87 -11.29
N GLN A 37 2.14 -16.63 -11.10
CA GLN A 37 1.63 -15.89 -9.95
C GLN A 37 1.98 -16.55 -8.61
N SER A 38 1.87 -17.88 -8.54
CA SER A 38 2.21 -18.64 -7.34
C SER A 38 3.71 -18.55 -7.02
N ALA A 39 4.55 -18.79 -8.02
CA ALA A 39 6.01 -18.76 -7.87
C ALA A 39 6.51 -17.35 -7.51
N PHE A 40 6.04 -16.34 -8.24
CA PHE A 40 6.47 -14.96 -7.99
C PHE A 40 5.98 -14.44 -6.63
N ARG A 41 4.74 -14.74 -6.22
CA ARG A 41 4.25 -14.34 -4.88
C ARG A 41 5.09 -14.95 -3.77
N SER A 42 5.48 -16.21 -3.89
CA SER A 42 6.37 -16.87 -2.92
C SER A 42 7.73 -16.17 -2.86
N ARG A 43 8.33 -15.90 -4.00
CA ARG A 43 9.63 -15.22 -4.11
C ARG A 43 9.58 -13.78 -3.57
N LEU A 44 8.50 -13.04 -3.87
CA LEU A 44 8.28 -11.69 -3.35
C LEU A 44 8.16 -11.69 -1.82
N ARG A 45 7.38 -12.62 -1.24
CA ARG A 45 7.23 -12.76 0.21
C ARG A 45 8.57 -13.02 0.91
N GLU A 46 9.40 -13.89 0.33
CA GLU A 46 10.77 -14.15 0.80
C GLU A 46 11.61 -12.87 0.75
N ALA A 47 11.63 -12.15 -0.37
CA ALA A 47 12.41 -10.91 -0.55
C ALA A 47 11.98 -9.78 0.39
N LEU A 48 10.70 -9.74 0.76
CA LEU A 48 10.16 -8.80 1.75
C LEU A 48 10.50 -9.20 3.20
N GLY A 49 10.96 -10.42 3.44
CA GLY A 49 11.25 -10.97 4.77
C GLY A 49 10.00 -11.47 5.53
N LEU A 50 8.86 -11.65 4.84
CA LEU A 50 7.60 -12.06 5.49
C LEU A 50 7.69 -13.46 6.11
N ASP A 51 8.42 -14.36 5.49
CA ASP A 51 8.58 -15.73 5.98
C ASP A 51 9.47 -15.78 7.22
N ILE A 52 10.49 -14.89 7.31
CA ILE A 52 11.30 -14.68 8.51
C ILE A 52 10.43 -14.18 9.68
N ILE A 53 9.56 -13.19 9.40
CA ILE A 53 8.63 -12.66 10.42
C ILE A 53 7.70 -13.78 10.90
N ALA A 54 7.09 -14.52 9.97
CA ALA A 54 6.15 -15.59 10.29
C ALA A 54 6.80 -16.69 11.13
N ALA A 55 8.01 -17.13 10.78
CA ALA A 55 8.74 -18.14 11.54
C ALA A 55 9.10 -17.67 12.96
N ASN A 56 9.51 -16.39 13.11
CA ASN A 56 9.84 -15.82 14.43
C ASN A 56 8.61 -15.62 15.34
N LEU A 57 7.42 -15.64 14.79
CA LEU A 57 6.15 -15.37 15.48
C LEU A 57 5.22 -16.60 15.50
N GLU A 58 5.76 -17.80 15.29
CA GLU A 58 4.97 -19.02 15.37
C GLU A 58 4.29 -19.14 16.75
N GLY A 59 2.96 -19.31 16.73
CA GLY A 59 2.15 -19.39 17.95
C GLY A 59 1.87 -18.04 18.64
N TYR A 60 2.40 -16.93 18.13
CA TYR A 60 2.11 -15.61 18.70
C TYR A 60 0.69 -15.14 18.34
N VAL A 61 -0.07 -14.74 19.37
CA VAL A 61 -1.42 -14.19 19.22
C VAL A 61 -1.38 -12.69 19.49
N PRO A 62 -1.67 -11.84 18.49
CA PRO A 62 -1.73 -10.39 18.68
C PRO A 62 -2.78 -9.97 19.72
N ALA A 63 -2.40 -9.11 20.66
CA ALA A 63 -3.30 -8.45 21.58
C ALA A 63 -3.71 -7.08 21.02
N ALA A 64 -4.93 -6.63 21.30
CA ALA A 64 -5.42 -5.30 20.93
C ALA A 64 -5.94 -4.54 22.15
N GLU A 65 -5.71 -3.24 22.18
CA GLU A 65 -6.15 -2.33 23.24
C GLU A 65 -6.83 -1.10 22.62
N GLN A 66 -8.03 -0.78 23.06
CA GLN A 66 -8.67 0.49 22.72
C GLN A 66 -8.13 1.60 23.64
N VAL A 67 -7.55 2.63 23.03
CA VAL A 67 -6.91 3.75 23.72
C VAL A 67 -7.86 4.95 23.88
N GLY A 68 -8.75 5.13 22.92
CA GLY A 68 -9.68 6.26 22.92
C GLY A 68 -10.86 6.08 21.99
N ARG A 69 -11.88 6.94 22.19
CA ARG A 69 -13.09 6.97 21.37
C ARG A 69 -13.66 8.37 21.32
N GLU A 70 -13.99 8.83 20.13
CA GLU A 70 -14.55 10.15 19.88
C GLU A 70 -15.77 10.07 18.95
N ASP A 71 -16.80 10.81 19.29
CA ASP A 71 -17.95 11.05 18.41
C ASP A 71 -17.63 12.22 17.47
N ARG A 72 -17.67 11.99 16.15
CA ARG A 72 -17.36 12.98 15.12
C ARG A 72 -18.59 13.49 14.36
N GLY A 73 -19.80 13.19 14.86
CA GLY A 73 -21.06 13.58 14.23
C GLY A 73 -21.57 12.51 13.25
N ASP A 74 -20.94 12.35 12.11
CA ASP A 74 -21.31 11.37 11.08
C ASP A 74 -20.70 9.98 11.30
N HIS A 75 -19.61 9.89 12.08
CA HIS A 75 -18.93 8.63 12.40
C HIS A 75 -18.38 8.63 13.84
N VAL A 76 -17.97 7.47 14.31
CA VAL A 76 -17.18 7.28 15.53
C VAL A 76 -15.74 6.98 15.13
N ARG A 77 -14.78 7.70 15.72
CA ARG A 77 -13.36 7.45 15.59
C ARG A 77 -12.83 6.81 16.87
N GLU A 78 -12.24 5.63 16.76
CA GLU A 78 -11.62 4.91 17.86
C GLU A 78 -10.11 4.87 17.64
N SER A 79 -9.33 5.08 18.69
CA SER A 79 -7.87 4.92 18.70
C SER A 79 -7.55 3.59 19.34
N TRP A 80 -6.69 2.80 18.67
CA TRP A 80 -6.33 1.46 19.09
C TRP A 80 -4.82 1.22 19.00
N ARG A 81 -4.34 0.20 19.71
CA ARG A 81 -3.02 -0.43 19.52
C ARG A 81 -3.20 -1.92 19.26
N LEU A 82 -2.51 -2.45 18.27
CA LEU A 82 -2.42 -3.89 18.00
C LEU A 82 -0.96 -4.32 18.12
N TRP A 83 -0.66 -5.25 18.99
CA TRP A 83 0.68 -5.84 19.09
C TRP A 83 0.88 -6.82 17.96
N VAL A 84 1.30 -6.33 16.80
CA VAL A 84 1.56 -7.14 15.59
C VAL A 84 2.78 -8.04 15.71
N GLU A 85 3.69 -7.69 16.63
CA GLU A 85 4.81 -8.46 17.16
C GLU A 85 4.92 -8.14 18.66
N PRO A 86 5.59 -8.97 19.50
CA PRO A 86 5.64 -8.77 20.97
C PRO A 86 6.13 -7.38 21.40
N THR A 87 6.99 -6.75 20.60
CA THR A 87 7.58 -5.44 20.88
C THR A 87 7.07 -4.33 19.96
N VAL A 88 6.04 -4.59 19.12
CA VAL A 88 5.52 -3.62 18.13
C VAL A 88 4.05 -3.35 18.39
N PRO A 89 3.73 -2.39 19.28
CA PRO A 89 2.36 -1.89 19.46
C PRO A 89 2.02 -0.94 18.30
N LEU A 90 1.43 -1.46 17.23
CA LEU A 90 1.02 -0.70 16.07
C LEU A 90 -0.20 0.18 16.42
N PRO A 91 -0.07 1.52 16.45
CA PRO A 91 -1.22 2.39 16.61
C PRO A 91 -2.05 2.41 15.33
N PHE A 92 -3.36 2.41 15.48
CA PHE A 92 -4.27 2.59 14.36
C PHE A 92 -5.57 3.27 14.79
N TYR A 93 -6.27 3.85 13.84
CA TYR A 93 -7.62 4.34 14.02
C TYR A 93 -8.62 3.41 13.34
N LEU A 94 -9.73 3.15 14.01
CA LEU A 94 -10.91 2.54 13.44
C LEU A 94 -12.01 3.60 13.36
N LEU A 95 -12.53 3.84 12.15
CA LEU A 95 -13.67 4.69 11.91
C LEU A 95 -14.90 3.81 11.60
N ARG A 96 -15.98 4.07 12.35
CA ARG A 96 -17.26 3.35 12.21
C ARG A 96 -18.36 4.29 11.76
N PRO A 97 -19.13 3.96 10.70
CA PRO A 97 -20.31 4.76 10.37
C PRO A 97 -21.36 4.69 11.48
N LYS A 98 -22.02 5.81 11.79
CA LYS A 98 -23.09 5.84 12.80
C LYS A 98 -24.42 5.25 12.30
N SER A 99 -24.62 5.29 11.01
CA SER A 99 -25.81 4.74 10.38
C SER A 99 -25.37 3.64 9.41
N PRO A 100 -24.94 2.47 9.93
CA PRO A 100 -24.61 1.35 9.08
C PRO A 100 -25.86 0.84 8.36
N PRO A 101 -25.73 0.14 7.24
CA PRO A 101 -26.82 -0.61 6.65
C PRO A 101 -27.50 -1.49 7.71
N THR A 102 -28.81 -1.62 7.62
CA THR A 102 -29.65 -2.27 8.65
C THR A 102 -29.45 -3.79 8.76
N SER A 103 -28.73 -4.41 7.87
CA SER A 103 -28.48 -5.86 7.88
C SER A 103 -27.11 -6.19 7.30
N GLY A 104 -26.38 -7.11 7.98
CA GLY A 104 -25.17 -7.76 7.50
C GLY A 104 -23.86 -7.11 7.97
N ASP A 105 -22.79 -7.78 7.61
CA ASP A 105 -21.43 -7.33 7.86
C ASP A 105 -21.05 -6.18 6.92
N LEU A 106 -20.13 -5.31 7.37
CA LEU A 106 -19.75 -4.10 6.66
C LEU A 106 -18.51 -4.32 5.81
N PRO A 107 -18.42 -3.67 4.63
CA PRO A 107 -17.18 -3.62 3.89
C PRO A 107 -16.07 -2.94 4.71
N LEU A 108 -14.84 -3.42 4.55
CA LEU A 108 -13.65 -2.89 5.21
C LEU A 108 -12.74 -2.20 4.21
N VAL A 109 -12.26 -1.00 4.54
CA VAL A 109 -11.21 -0.31 3.79
C VAL A 109 -10.00 -0.04 4.68
N LEU A 110 -8.85 -0.56 4.28
CA LEU A 110 -7.57 -0.22 4.88
C LEU A 110 -6.99 1.02 4.20
N THR A 111 -6.57 2.00 5.00
CA THR A 111 -6.11 3.30 4.51
C THR A 111 -4.71 3.65 5.04
N PRO A 112 -3.65 2.91 4.63
CA PRO A 112 -2.29 3.24 5.02
C PRO A 112 -1.89 4.62 4.51
N HIS A 113 -1.20 5.40 5.37
CA HIS A 113 -0.82 6.77 5.04
C HIS A 113 0.52 6.85 4.27
N GLY A 114 0.71 7.96 3.55
CA GLY A 114 1.96 8.32 2.88
C GLY A 114 2.99 8.97 3.81
N HIS A 115 4.03 9.59 3.21
CA HIS A 115 5.09 10.30 3.93
C HIS A 115 4.59 11.63 4.49
N GLY A 116 3.83 11.57 5.58
CA GLY A 116 3.26 12.74 6.25
C GLY A 116 2.82 12.40 7.67
N ARG A 117 1.97 13.24 8.23
CA ARG A 117 1.41 13.02 9.57
C ARG A 117 0.26 12.00 9.47
N PRO A 118 0.32 10.85 10.19
CA PRO A 118 -0.70 9.79 10.11
C PRO A 118 -2.11 10.26 10.44
N TYR A 119 -2.22 11.15 11.40
CA TYR A 119 -3.51 11.64 11.90
C TYR A 119 -4.33 12.41 10.85
N MET A 120 -3.68 12.93 9.79
CA MET A 120 -4.40 13.62 8.70
C MET A 120 -5.36 12.66 7.96
N TYR A 121 -5.03 11.37 7.88
CA TYR A 121 -5.87 10.36 7.22
C TYR A 121 -7.21 10.12 7.92
N VAL A 122 -7.31 10.52 9.19
CA VAL A 122 -8.53 10.46 9.99
C VAL A 122 -9.13 11.84 10.28
N GLY A 123 -8.79 12.84 9.46
CA GLY A 123 -9.36 14.18 9.52
C GLY A 123 -8.88 15.02 10.71
N ILE A 124 -7.70 14.71 11.29
CA ILE A 124 -7.09 15.54 12.33
C ILE A 124 -6.09 16.50 11.67
N PHE A 125 -6.10 17.74 12.14
CA PHE A 125 -5.11 18.77 11.83
C PHE A 125 -4.93 19.68 13.04
N HIS A 126 -3.75 20.26 13.20
CA HIS A 126 -3.40 21.12 14.34
C HIS A 126 -3.11 22.56 13.92
N THR A 127 -2.90 22.80 12.62
CA THR A 127 -2.67 24.13 12.07
C THR A 127 -3.50 24.36 10.81
N GLU A 128 -3.70 25.63 10.44
CA GLU A 128 -4.39 25.99 9.20
C GLU A 128 -3.64 25.51 7.95
N GLU A 129 -2.31 25.44 8.01
CA GLU A 129 -1.49 24.89 6.94
C GLU A 129 -1.74 23.39 6.76
N GLU A 130 -1.84 22.64 7.86
CA GLU A 130 -2.20 21.21 7.81
C GLU A 130 -3.61 21.00 7.26
N ARG A 131 -4.59 21.86 7.66
CA ARG A 131 -5.95 21.83 7.12
C ARG A 131 -5.93 21.99 5.60
N LYS A 132 -5.22 22.99 5.08
CA LYS A 132 -5.07 23.21 3.62
C LYS A 132 -4.42 22.02 2.93
N LYS A 133 -3.34 21.46 3.51
CA LYS A 133 -2.67 20.27 2.97
C LYS A 133 -3.59 19.05 2.94
N LEU A 134 -4.44 18.90 3.95
CA LEU A 134 -5.42 17.82 4.02
C LEU A 134 -6.48 17.99 2.92
N GLU A 135 -7.06 19.19 2.79
CA GLU A 135 -8.12 19.48 1.81
C GLU A 135 -7.63 19.39 0.36
N VAL A 136 -6.53 20.09 0.03
CA VAL A 136 -5.96 20.10 -1.33
C VAL A 136 -5.46 18.71 -1.74
N GLY A 137 -4.85 17.99 -0.82
CA GLY A 137 -4.31 16.65 -1.06
C GLY A 137 -5.34 15.53 -0.87
N GLU A 138 -6.60 15.85 -0.51
CA GLU A 138 -7.66 14.88 -0.22
C GLU A 138 -7.23 13.78 0.76
N ARG A 139 -6.47 14.18 1.82
CA ARG A 139 -5.72 13.23 2.65
C ARG A 139 -6.53 12.53 3.74
N ASP A 140 -7.76 12.93 3.98
CA ASP A 140 -8.68 12.34 4.96
C ASP A 140 -9.32 11.03 4.49
N ILE A 141 -8.52 10.16 3.89
CA ILE A 141 -8.96 8.96 3.14
C ILE A 141 -9.84 8.04 3.99
N ALA A 142 -9.52 7.86 5.29
CA ALA A 142 -10.34 7.05 6.17
C ALA A 142 -11.70 7.71 6.48
N VAL A 143 -11.74 9.05 6.56
CA VAL A 143 -13.02 9.80 6.72
C VAL A 143 -13.86 9.67 5.45
N GLN A 144 -13.22 9.74 4.27
CA GLN A 144 -13.91 9.52 3.00
C GLN A 144 -14.49 8.10 2.93
N ALA A 145 -13.74 7.07 3.36
CA ALA A 145 -14.21 5.69 3.40
C ALA A 145 -15.42 5.51 4.32
N VAL A 146 -15.36 6.02 5.55
CA VAL A 146 -16.47 5.86 6.51
C VAL A 146 -17.72 6.61 6.06
N ARG A 147 -17.59 7.72 5.33
CA ARG A 147 -18.71 8.44 4.70
C ARG A 147 -19.35 7.69 3.53
N GLN A 148 -18.64 6.70 2.95
CA GLN A 148 -19.25 5.75 2.01
C GLN A 148 -20.02 4.62 2.72
N GLY A 149 -20.03 4.60 4.06
CA GLY A 149 -20.67 3.53 4.85
C GLY A 149 -19.77 2.35 5.18
N TYR A 150 -18.46 2.44 4.92
CA TYR A 150 -17.49 1.38 5.17
C TYR A 150 -16.87 1.49 6.57
N LEU A 151 -16.44 0.37 7.14
CA LEU A 151 -15.44 0.39 8.20
C LEU A 151 -14.10 0.83 7.61
N ALA A 152 -13.39 1.73 8.29
CA ALA A 152 -12.07 2.18 7.85
C ALA A 152 -11.02 1.92 8.92
N LEU A 153 -9.91 1.25 8.54
CA LEU A 153 -8.73 1.08 9.38
C LEU A 153 -7.58 1.92 8.82
N ALA A 154 -7.12 2.87 9.63
CA ALA A 154 -6.01 3.75 9.31
C ALA A 154 -4.82 3.46 10.23
N PRO A 155 -3.89 2.56 9.84
CA PRO A 155 -2.71 2.27 10.65
C PRO A 155 -1.72 3.42 10.63
N THR A 156 -1.01 3.61 11.75
CA THR A 156 0.24 4.37 11.75
C THR A 156 1.34 3.45 11.23
N THR A 157 1.74 3.67 10.00
CA THR A 157 2.82 2.92 9.34
C THR A 157 4.10 2.96 10.17
N ARG A 158 4.80 1.83 10.31
CA ARG A 158 6.08 1.77 11.06
C ARG A 158 7.07 2.84 10.60
N ALA A 159 7.84 3.34 11.56
CA ALA A 159 8.75 4.48 11.44
C ALA A 159 8.07 5.84 11.26
N PHE A 160 6.75 5.95 11.52
CA PHE A 160 6.01 7.22 11.58
C PHE A 160 5.31 7.39 12.93
N GLY A 161 4.82 8.59 13.21
CA GLY A 161 4.08 8.88 14.44
C GLY A 161 4.81 8.37 15.68
N ASP A 162 4.13 7.59 16.52
CA ASP A 162 4.66 7.03 17.75
C ASP A 162 5.64 5.87 17.52
N THR A 163 5.68 5.30 16.32
CA THR A 163 6.59 4.21 15.97
C THR A 163 7.97 4.67 15.47
N ARG A 164 8.24 5.99 15.48
CA ARG A 164 9.57 6.57 15.22
C ARG A 164 10.58 6.22 16.33
N THR A 165 11.87 6.34 16.03
CA THR A 165 12.90 6.29 17.07
C THR A 165 12.72 7.43 18.07
N VAL A 166 13.21 7.22 19.30
CA VAL A 166 13.14 8.26 20.35
C VAL A 166 13.81 9.55 19.87
N ALA A 167 15.02 9.44 19.32
CA ALA A 167 15.78 10.60 18.81
C ALA A 167 15.05 11.36 17.70
N ASP A 168 14.35 10.66 16.79
CA ASP A 168 13.59 11.31 15.72
C ASP A 168 12.31 11.96 16.25
N LYS A 169 11.69 11.41 17.32
CA LYS A 169 10.56 12.04 18.00
C LYS A 169 10.98 13.32 18.71
N GLU A 170 12.08 13.30 19.45
CA GLU A 170 12.64 14.47 20.16
C GLU A 170 13.05 15.58 19.18
N ALA A 171 13.56 15.21 18.01
CA ALA A 171 13.93 16.16 16.95
C ALA A 171 12.77 16.56 16.02
N ASP A 172 11.53 16.15 16.34
CA ASP A 172 10.31 16.30 15.52
C ASP A 172 10.47 15.93 14.03
N ARG A 173 11.34 14.97 13.72
CA ARG A 173 11.45 14.45 12.36
C ARG A 173 10.18 13.69 11.98
N ILE A 174 9.75 13.81 10.74
CA ILE A 174 8.50 13.20 10.27
C ILE A 174 8.54 11.68 10.33
N HIS A 175 9.71 11.07 10.07
CA HIS A 175 9.86 9.61 9.99
C HIS A 175 11.27 9.13 10.33
N SER A 176 11.38 7.84 10.66
CA SER A 176 12.62 7.09 10.92
C SER A 176 12.94 6.03 9.85
N CYS A 177 12.41 6.19 8.62
CA CYS A 177 12.46 5.15 7.59
C CYS A 177 13.88 4.68 7.25
N ARG A 178 14.89 5.60 7.23
CA ARG A 178 16.28 5.21 6.98
C ARG A 178 16.82 4.34 8.11
N THR A 179 16.51 4.71 9.36
CA THR A 179 16.93 3.94 10.54
C THR A 179 16.31 2.55 10.54
N GLN A 180 15.03 2.45 10.15
CA GLN A 180 14.35 1.17 9.98
C GLN A 180 15.03 0.35 8.88
N LEU A 181 15.16 0.88 7.66
CA LEU A 181 15.72 0.17 6.50
C LEU A 181 17.06 -0.49 6.82
N VAL A 182 18.03 0.27 7.36
CA VAL A 182 19.38 -0.28 7.59
C VAL A 182 19.39 -1.38 8.65
N ARG A 183 18.43 -1.38 9.58
CA ARG A 183 18.30 -2.44 10.59
C ARG A 183 17.56 -3.64 10.05
N ASP A 184 16.49 -3.42 9.28
CA ASP A 184 15.73 -4.50 8.65
C ASP A 184 16.63 -5.33 7.73
N LEU A 185 17.47 -4.68 6.91
CA LEU A 185 18.41 -5.36 6.01
C LEU A 185 19.39 -6.29 6.76
N LEU A 186 19.81 -5.92 7.97
CA LEU A 186 20.74 -6.74 8.77
C LEU A 186 20.11 -8.05 9.26
N VAL A 187 18.79 -8.12 9.30
CA VAL A 187 18.04 -9.30 9.78
C VAL A 187 17.17 -9.94 8.69
N GLY A 188 17.43 -9.59 7.42
CA GLY A 188 16.72 -10.15 6.27
C GLY A 188 15.27 -9.68 6.13
N ARG A 189 14.94 -8.49 6.64
CA ARG A 189 13.60 -7.87 6.53
C ARG A 189 13.66 -6.62 5.65
N THR A 190 12.50 -6.08 5.34
CA THR A 190 12.37 -4.80 4.64
C THR A 190 11.27 -3.95 5.28
N PRO A 191 11.34 -2.59 5.21
CA PRO A 191 10.25 -1.75 5.69
C PRO A 191 8.92 -2.04 4.99
N ILE A 192 8.93 -2.43 3.71
CA ILE A 192 7.72 -2.82 2.98
C ILE A 192 7.17 -4.12 3.56
N GLY A 193 8.02 -5.13 3.79
CA GLY A 193 7.61 -6.40 4.39
C GLY A 193 6.98 -6.24 5.76
N ASP A 194 7.59 -5.43 6.62
CA ASP A 194 7.05 -5.09 7.94
C ASP A 194 5.64 -4.49 7.85
N ARG A 195 5.42 -3.57 6.89
CA ARG A 195 4.12 -2.90 6.69
C ARG A 195 3.08 -3.83 6.08
N VAL A 196 3.48 -4.72 5.18
CA VAL A 196 2.61 -5.78 4.65
C VAL A 196 2.19 -6.73 5.77
N TRP A 197 3.11 -7.11 6.65
CA TRP A 197 2.80 -7.88 7.85
C TRP A 197 1.76 -7.18 8.72
N ASP A 198 1.95 -5.90 9.01
CA ASP A 198 1.02 -5.11 9.82
C ASP A 198 -0.39 -5.07 9.23
N ILE A 199 -0.52 -4.87 7.92
CA ILE A 199 -1.80 -4.91 7.22
C ILE A 199 -2.47 -6.28 7.37
N SER A 200 -1.71 -7.36 7.18
CA SER A 200 -2.23 -8.73 7.33
C SER A 200 -2.73 -8.98 8.76
N ARG A 201 -2.00 -8.52 9.79
CA ARG A 201 -2.43 -8.66 11.21
C ARG A 201 -3.66 -7.79 11.53
N LEU A 202 -3.78 -6.62 10.93
CA LEU A 202 -4.99 -5.79 11.06
C LEU A 202 -6.22 -6.44 10.43
N ILE A 203 -6.08 -7.10 9.29
CA ILE A 203 -7.16 -7.89 8.67
C ILE A 203 -7.57 -9.04 9.60
N ASP A 204 -6.60 -9.80 10.15
CA ASP A 204 -6.90 -10.88 11.09
C ASP A 204 -7.70 -10.40 12.30
N TRP A 205 -7.26 -9.28 12.88
CA TRP A 205 -7.95 -8.67 14.02
C TRP A 205 -9.34 -8.19 13.64
N ALA A 206 -9.49 -7.53 12.50
CA ALA A 206 -10.76 -6.98 12.06
C ALA A 206 -11.79 -8.08 11.82
N LEU A 207 -11.41 -9.15 11.12
CA LEU A 207 -12.29 -10.30 10.84
C LEU A 207 -12.74 -11.03 12.12
N LYS A 208 -11.95 -10.96 13.18
CA LYS A 208 -12.28 -11.57 14.48
C LYS A 208 -13.10 -10.67 15.39
N ALA A 209 -12.82 -9.36 15.36
CA ALA A 209 -13.33 -8.41 16.36
C ALA A 209 -14.47 -7.51 15.85
N LEU A 210 -14.68 -7.43 14.55
CA LEU A 210 -15.63 -6.51 13.92
C LEU A 210 -16.59 -7.25 13.01
N PRO A 211 -17.78 -6.70 12.74
CA PRO A 211 -18.71 -7.23 11.74
C PRO A 211 -18.22 -6.88 10.32
N VAL A 212 -17.16 -7.53 9.87
CA VAL A 212 -16.53 -7.31 8.56
C VAL A 212 -16.98 -8.37 7.58
N ASP A 213 -17.46 -7.93 6.43
CA ASP A 213 -17.67 -8.80 5.28
C ASP A 213 -16.30 -9.17 4.68
N ALA A 214 -15.92 -10.43 4.83
CA ALA A 214 -14.63 -10.96 4.41
C ALA A 214 -14.42 -10.90 2.88
N ASP A 215 -15.48 -10.85 2.10
CA ASP A 215 -15.42 -10.76 0.64
C ASP A 215 -15.27 -9.29 0.17
N ARG A 216 -15.55 -8.31 1.03
CA ARG A 216 -15.49 -6.89 0.71
C ARG A 216 -14.40 -6.16 1.51
N ILE A 217 -13.15 -6.51 1.27
CA ILE A 217 -11.96 -5.84 1.85
C ILE A 217 -11.23 -5.09 0.74
N ALA A 218 -11.07 -3.78 0.89
CA ALA A 218 -10.27 -2.95 -0.01
C ALA A 218 -9.08 -2.32 0.71
N ILE A 219 -8.08 -1.93 -0.07
CA ILE A 219 -6.95 -1.14 0.40
C ILE A 219 -6.69 0.04 -0.54
N THR A 220 -6.51 1.24 0.04
CA THR A 220 -6.15 2.43 -0.71
C THR A 220 -5.31 3.38 0.13
N GLY A 221 -4.34 4.03 -0.48
CA GLY A 221 -3.50 5.02 0.18
C GLY A 221 -2.69 5.80 -0.84
N ASN A 222 -2.20 6.97 -0.46
CA ASN A 222 -1.44 7.85 -1.33
C ASN A 222 0.07 7.72 -1.07
N SER A 223 0.89 7.78 -2.13
CA SER A 223 2.36 7.81 -2.02
C SER A 223 2.89 6.57 -1.27
N GLY A 224 3.57 6.73 -0.13
CA GLY A 224 3.96 5.59 0.73
C GLY A 224 2.79 4.69 1.15
N GLY A 225 1.56 5.24 1.25
CA GLY A 225 0.34 4.45 1.42
C GLY A 225 -0.01 3.65 0.18
N GLY A 226 0.25 4.20 -1.01
CA GLY A 226 0.16 3.49 -2.29
C GLY A 226 1.16 2.33 -2.37
N THR A 227 2.40 2.54 -1.87
CA THR A 227 3.40 1.47 -1.72
C THR A 227 2.83 0.31 -0.90
N VAL A 228 2.33 0.60 0.29
CA VAL A 228 1.75 -0.42 1.18
C VAL A 228 0.54 -1.09 0.52
N SER A 229 -0.31 -0.31 -0.16
CA SER A 229 -1.51 -0.84 -0.83
C SER A 229 -1.15 -1.83 -1.94
N LEU A 230 -0.15 -1.52 -2.76
CA LEU A 230 0.32 -2.41 -3.84
C LEU A 230 0.88 -3.72 -3.28
N PHE A 231 1.88 -3.62 -2.40
CA PHE A 231 2.58 -4.80 -1.89
C PHE A 231 1.70 -5.66 -0.97
N ALA A 232 0.84 -5.05 -0.14
CA ALA A 232 -0.09 -5.80 0.69
C ALA A 232 -1.09 -6.59 -0.16
N ALA A 233 -1.68 -5.98 -1.19
CA ALA A 233 -2.60 -6.68 -2.08
C ALA A 233 -1.90 -7.76 -2.93
N ALA A 234 -0.63 -7.57 -3.32
CA ALA A 234 0.15 -8.57 -4.01
C ALA A 234 0.43 -9.81 -3.13
N CYS A 235 0.61 -9.63 -1.81
CA CYS A 235 0.97 -10.69 -0.87
C CYS A 235 -0.22 -11.29 -0.11
N ASP A 236 -1.29 -10.54 0.15
CA ASP A 236 -2.47 -10.98 0.90
C ASP A 236 -3.70 -11.02 0.00
N THR A 237 -4.14 -12.25 -0.31
CA THR A 237 -5.25 -12.49 -1.24
C THR A 237 -6.63 -12.15 -0.69
N ARG A 238 -6.77 -11.89 0.62
CA ARG A 238 -8.01 -11.43 1.25
C ARG A 238 -8.38 -10.00 0.86
N ILE A 239 -7.40 -9.20 0.40
CA ILE A 239 -7.65 -7.85 -0.11
C ILE A 239 -8.31 -7.99 -1.48
N GLY A 240 -9.62 -7.82 -1.53
CA GLY A 240 -10.45 -8.01 -2.73
C GLY A 240 -10.33 -6.88 -3.75
N VAL A 241 -10.04 -5.63 -3.32
CA VAL A 241 -9.88 -4.46 -4.20
C VAL A 241 -8.66 -3.66 -3.80
N ALA A 242 -7.78 -3.35 -4.76
CA ALA A 242 -6.58 -2.55 -4.51
C ALA A 242 -6.57 -1.25 -5.33
N VAL A 243 -6.37 -0.11 -4.63
CA VAL A 243 -6.36 1.21 -5.25
C VAL A 243 -5.14 2.01 -4.78
N PRO A 244 -3.91 1.67 -5.21
CA PRO A 244 -2.72 2.47 -4.92
C PRO A 244 -2.79 3.81 -5.63
N SER A 245 -2.62 4.91 -4.89
CA SER A 245 -2.61 6.27 -5.43
C SER A 245 -1.22 6.87 -5.39
N SER A 246 -0.80 7.52 -6.49
CA SER A 246 0.48 8.19 -6.68
C SER A 246 1.67 7.33 -6.25
N TYR A 247 1.71 6.10 -6.76
CA TYR A 247 2.80 5.15 -6.53
C TYR A 247 3.06 4.24 -7.74
N PHE A 248 2.01 3.71 -8.39
CA PHE A 248 2.16 2.79 -9.50
C PHE A 248 2.85 3.45 -10.71
N CYS A 249 4.00 2.89 -11.10
CA CYS A 249 4.91 3.42 -12.10
C CYS A 249 5.82 2.28 -12.59
N THR A 250 6.97 2.58 -13.21
CA THR A 250 8.09 1.63 -13.28
C THR A 250 9.08 1.90 -12.15
N PHE A 251 9.72 0.87 -11.61
CA PHE A 251 10.82 1.07 -10.65
C PHE A 251 11.94 1.87 -11.27
N THR A 252 12.27 1.56 -12.52
CA THR A 252 13.35 2.24 -13.26
C THR A 252 13.05 3.70 -13.54
N GLY A 253 11.78 4.08 -13.77
CA GLY A 253 11.38 5.47 -14.04
C GLY A 253 11.13 6.32 -12.80
N SER A 254 11.05 5.72 -11.61
CA SER A 254 10.79 6.42 -10.37
C SER A 254 11.77 6.05 -9.26
N ILE A 255 11.60 4.91 -8.60
CA ILE A 255 12.38 4.51 -7.41
C ILE A 255 13.89 4.40 -7.73
N GLY A 256 14.23 3.95 -8.92
CA GLY A 256 15.61 3.83 -9.40
C GLY A 256 16.17 5.09 -10.07
N ALA A 257 15.32 6.02 -10.51
CA ALA A 257 15.73 7.19 -11.27
C ALA A 257 16.00 8.42 -10.39
N MET A 258 15.34 8.52 -9.23
CA MET A 258 15.43 9.70 -8.37
C MET A 258 15.50 9.33 -6.89
N ARG A 259 15.76 10.31 -6.05
CA ARG A 259 15.84 10.11 -4.60
C ARG A 259 14.46 9.82 -4.00
N HIS A 260 14.28 8.62 -3.50
CA HIS A 260 13.12 8.20 -2.72
C HIS A 260 13.45 7.94 -1.25
N CYS A 261 12.41 7.82 -0.43
CA CYS A 261 12.56 7.36 0.94
C CYS A 261 13.05 5.90 0.98
N GLY A 262 13.95 5.59 1.92
CA GLY A 262 14.52 4.25 2.08
C GLY A 262 13.50 3.13 2.22
N CYS A 263 12.27 3.44 2.65
CA CYS A 263 11.21 2.45 2.77
C CYS A 263 10.60 1.95 1.44
N ASN A 264 11.04 2.48 0.30
CA ASN A 264 10.61 2.01 -1.03
C ASN A 264 11.55 0.95 -1.63
N TYR A 265 12.68 0.67 -0.99
CA TYR A 265 13.67 -0.24 -1.55
C TYR A 265 13.51 -1.66 -1.06
N VAL A 266 13.39 -2.59 -2.02
CA VAL A 266 13.44 -4.04 -1.81
C VAL A 266 14.70 -4.56 -2.49
N PRO A 267 15.62 -5.23 -1.77
CA PRO A 267 16.85 -5.74 -2.36
C PRO A 267 16.59 -6.66 -3.55
N GLY A 268 17.21 -6.36 -4.68
CA GLY A 268 17.14 -7.18 -5.89
C GLY A 268 15.79 -7.19 -6.59
N ILE A 269 14.88 -6.23 -6.34
CA ILE A 269 13.53 -6.22 -6.93
C ILE A 269 13.54 -6.30 -8.45
N LEU A 270 14.44 -5.59 -9.15
CA LEU A 270 14.54 -5.60 -10.61
C LEU A 270 15.05 -6.93 -11.18
N ARG A 271 15.67 -7.78 -10.36
CA ARG A 271 16.02 -9.16 -10.76
C ARG A 271 14.84 -10.12 -10.64
N MET A 272 13.78 -9.71 -9.97
CA MET A 272 12.55 -10.49 -9.85
C MET A 272 11.51 -10.04 -10.86
N GLY A 273 11.26 -8.73 -10.97
CA GLY A 273 10.28 -8.16 -11.88
C GLY A 273 10.20 -6.65 -11.72
N GLU A 274 9.49 -6.01 -12.60
CA GLU A 274 9.12 -4.60 -12.51
C GLU A 274 7.88 -4.39 -11.64
N MET A 275 7.54 -3.11 -11.37
CA MET A 275 6.39 -2.78 -10.51
C MET A 275 5.07 -3.30 -11.08
N TYR A 276 4.93 -3.33 -12.39
CA TYR A 276 3.76 -3.89 -13.05
C TYR A 276 3.65 -5.43 -12.92
N ASP A 277 4.77 -6.14 -12.80
CA ASP A 277 4.77 -7.57 -12.50
C ASP A 277 4.30 -7.82 -11.06
N VAL A 278 4.76 -7.00 -10.10
CA VAL A 278 4.27 -7.03 -8.71
C VAL A 278 2.76 -6.76 -8.67
N ALA A 279 2.27 -5.76 -9.42
CA ALA A 279 0.84 -5.47 -9.53
C ALA A 279 0.06 -6.63 -10.19
N GLY A 280 0.68 -7.35 -11.12
CA GLY A 280 0.13 -8.54 -11.78
C GLY A 280 -0.22 -9.67 -10.81
N LEU A 281 0.43 -9.73 -9.64
CA LEU A 281 0.08 -10.67 -8.57
C LEU A 281 -1.33 -10.41 -7.98
N ILE A 282 -1.92 -9.24 -8.21
CA ILE A 282 -3.24 -8.89 -7.73
C ILE A 282 -4.34 -9.50 -8.60
N ALA A 283 -4.10 -9.68 -9.91
CA ALA A 283 -5.07 -10.32 -10.81
C ALA A 283 -5.54 -11.69 -10.26
N PRO A 284 -6.81 -12.07 -10.42
CA PRO A 284 -7.87 -11.42 -11.17
C PRO A 284 -8.69 -10.42 -10.33
N ARG A 285 -8.21 -10.05 -9.13
CA ARG A 285 -8.88 -9.09 -8.24
C ARG A 285 -8.80 -7.68 -8.82
N PRO A 286 -9.84 -6.85 -8.63
CA PRO A 286 -9.87 -5.47 -9.10
C PRO A 286 -8.67 -4.62 -8.66
N PHE A 287 -8.07 -3.93 -9.61
CA PHE A 287 -6.92 -3.03 -9.42
C PHE A 287 -7.13 -1.70 -10.15
N CYS A 288 -7.01 -0.59 -9.43
CA CYS A 288 -7.01 0.74 -10.03
C CYS A 288 -5.76 1.50 -9.62
N ALA A 289 -4.84 1.72 -10.54
CA ALA A 289 -3.77 2.69 -10.33
C ALA A 289 -4.33 4.11 -10.45
N ILE A 290 -4.00 4.96 -9.48
CA ILE A 290 -4.31 6.40 -9.54
C ILE A 290 -3.01 7.17 -9.69
N ALA A 291 -2.90 8.01 -10.72
CA ALA A 291 -1.74 8.84 -11.02
C ALA A 291 -2.15 10.30 -11.22
N GLY A 292 -1.27 11.23 -10.91
CA GLY A 292 -1.40 12.63 -11.31
C GLY A 292 -0.70 12.87 -12.64
N GLU A 293 -1.33 13.65 -13.54
CA GLU A 293 -0.73 14.00 -14.85
C GLU A 293 0.61 14.74 -14.69
N GLU A 294 0.72 15.54 -13.61
CA GLU A 294 1.88 16.38 -13.31
C GLU A 294 2.68 15.87 -12.09
N ASP A 295 2.60 14.56 -11.76
CA ASP A 295 3.33 14.00 -10.61
C ASP A 295 4.83 13.95 -10.92
N PRO A 296 5.68 14.76 -10.21
CA PRO A 296 7.11 14.79 -10.48
C PRO A 296 7.87 13.60 -9.86
N ILE A 297 7.21 12.80 -9.02
CA ILE A 297 7.84 11.71 -8.27
C ILE A 297 7.53 10.36 -8.93
N PHE A 298 6.32 10.22 -9.49
CA PHE A 298 5.86 9.07 -10.25
C PHE A 298 5.37 9.54 -11.62
N PRO A 299 6.31 9.79 -12.58
CA PRO A 299 5.99 10.41 -13.86
C PRO A 299 4.93 9.63 -14.64
N ILE A 300 4.00 10.38 -15.22
CA ILE A 300 2.80 9.79 -15.85
C ILE A 300 3.13 8.90 -17.05
N GLU A 301 4.16 9.21 -17.83
CA GLU A 301 4.63 8.39 -18.94
C GLU A 301 5.04 6.99 -18.48
N HIS A 302 5.75 6.89 -17.37
CA HIS A 302 6.15 5.61 -16.78
C HIS A 302 4.98 4.88 -16.10
N ALA A 303 4.00 5.62 -15.57
CA ALA A 303 2.76 5.01 -15.08
C ALA A 303 1.92 4.42 -16.23
N ARG A 304 1.84 5.10 -17.36
CA ARG A 304 1.16 4.61 -18.58
C ARG A 304 1.89 3.40 -19.19
N GLU A 305 3.23 3.44 -19.23
CA GLU A 305 4.06 2.31 -19.64
C GLU A 305 3.77 1.08 -18.75
N ALA A 306 3.91 1.22 -17.44
CA ALA A 306 3.64 0.15 -16.49
C ALA A 306 2.21 -0.40 -16.62
N PHE A 307 1.23 0.47 -16.86
CA PHE A 307 -0.15 0.06 -17.04
C PHE A 307 -0.36 -0.75 -18.33
N SER A 308 0.34 -0.43 -19.40
CA SER A 308 0.27 -1.19 -20.65
C SER A 308 0.72 -2.65 -20.46
N HIS A 309 1.76 -2.88 -19.68
CA HIS A 309 2.23 -4.22 -19.31
C HIS A 309 1.23 -4.93 -18.38
N LEU A 310 0.73 -4.25 -17.37
CA LEU A 310 -0.24 -4.82 -16.42
C LEU A 310 -1.54 -5.25 -17.11
N LYS A 311 -2.03 -4.51 -18.09
CA LYS A 311 -3.22 -4.89 -18.87
C LYS A 311 -3.09 -6.30 -19.47
N ARG A 312 -1.92 -6.65 -20.01
CA ARG A 312 -1.68 -7.97 -20.57
C ARG A 312 -1.88 -9.09 -19.55
N VAL A 313 -1.47 -8.87 -18.28
CA VAL A 313 -1.72 -9.83 -17.20
C VAL A 313 -3.22 -10.06 -16.99
N TYR A 314 -4.00 -8.98 -16.97
CA TYR A 314 -5.46 -9.06 -16.79
C TYR A 314 -6.19 -9.63 -18.01
N GLU A 315 -5.67 -9.43 -19.22
CA GLU A 315 -6.15 -10.06 -20.44
C GLU A 315 -5.95 -11.58 -20.40
N VAL A 316 -4.76 -12.07 -20.02
CA VAL A 316 -4.47 -13.50 -19.85
C VAL A 316 -5.28 -14.10 -18.70
N ALA A 317 -5.52 -13.34 -17.64
CA ALA A 317 -6.40 -13.74 -16.53
C ALA A 317 -7.90 -13.81 -16.93
N GLY A 318 -8.28 -13.24 -18.10
CA GLY A 318 -9.64 -13.24 -18.63
C GLY A 318 -10.57 -12.19 -18.01
N VAL A 319 -10.02 -11.13 -17.39
CA VAL A 319 -10.77 -10.07 -16.69
C VAL A 319 -10.19 -8.68 -16.93
N PRO A 320 -9.98 -8.25 -18.20
CA PRO A 320 -9.33 -6.99 -18.53
C PRO A 320 -10.06 -5.76 -17.97
N GLU A 321 -11.37 -5.85 -17.76
CA GLU A 321 -12.21 -4.79 -17.19
C GLU A 321 -11.94 -4.50 -15.71
N ARG A 322 -11.24 -5.40 -15.02
CA ARG A 322 -10.89 -5.25 -13.59
C ARG A 322 -9.60 -4.47 -13.36
N CYS A 323 -8.93 -4.05 -14.41
CA CYS A 323 -7.70 -3.26 -14.35
C CYS A 323 -7.94 -1.86 -14.94
N GLN A 324 -7.67 -0.81 -14.15
CA GLN A 324 -7.89 0.58 -14.55
C GLN A 324 -6.71 1.46 -14.17
N LEU A 325 -6.40 2.44 -15.02
CA LEU A 325 -5.57 3.60 -14.69
C LEU A 325 -6.48 4.84 -14.68
N TYR A 326 -6.54 5.52 -13.55
CA TYR A 326 -7.17 6.84 -13.43
C TYR A 326 -6.07 7.90 -13.41
N VAL A 327 -6.19 8.91 -14.24
CA VAL A 327 -5.26 10.04 -14.31
C VAL A 327 -5.99 11.30 -13.86
N GLY A 328 -5.52 11.89 -12.76
CA GLY A 328 -6.02 13.17 -12.26
C GLY A 328 -5.25 14.36 -12.87
N ASP A 329 -5.85 15.51 -12.88
CA ASP A 329 -5.41 16.75 -13.55
C ASP A 329 -4.35 17.55 -12.78
N GLY A 330 -3.66 16.96 -11.81
CA GLY A 330 -2.65 17.62 -10.98
C GLY A 330 -1.46 16.74 -10.67
N GLY A 331 -0.74 17.12 -9.62
CA GLY A 331 0.50 16.48 -9.20
C GLY A 331 0.32 15.34 -8.18
N HIS A 332 1.29 15.25 -7.27
CA HIS A 332 1.41 14.18 -6.28
C HIS A 332 0.40 14.30 -5.13
N ARG A 333 -0.83 13.81 -5.33
CA ARG A 333 -1.91 13.83 -4.34
C ARG A 333 -2.85 12.63 -4.46
N TYR A 334 -3.76 12.48 -3.50
CA TYR A 334 -4.88 11.54 -3.64
C TYR A 334 -5.95 12.11 -4.57
N TYR A 335 -6.65 11.24 -5.30
CA TYR A 335 -7.76 11.60 -6.19
C TYR A 335 -8.97 10.73 -5.86
N LYS A 336 -9.84 11.24 -4.99
CA LYS A 336 -11.04 10.53 -4.51
C LYS A 336 -12.02 10.17 -5.63
N ASP A 337 -12.06 11.00 -6.69
CA ASP A 337 -12.97 10.80 -7.82
C ASP A 337 -12.54 9.62 -8.72
N GLY A 338 -11.27 9.20 -8.63
CA GLY A 338 -10.79 7.95 -9.23
C GLY A 338 -10.98 6.75 -8.31
N ALA A 339 -10.78 6.93 -7.00
CA ALA A 339 -10.74 5.83 -6.05
C ALA A 339 -12.14 5.31 -5.70
N TRP A 340 -13.03 6.18 -5.21
CA TRP A 340 -14.29 5.71 -4.63
C TRP A 340 -15.30 5.15 -5.64
N PRO A 341 -15.45 5.68 -6.87
CA PRO A 341 -16.30 5.04 -7.87
C PRO A 341 -15.84 3.62 -8.21
N PHE A 342 -14.51 3.39 -8.25
CA PHE A 342 -13.95 2.06 -8.50
C PHE A 342 -14.23 1.10 -7.34
N VAL A 343 -13.96 1.50 -6.09
CA VAL A 343 -14.23 0.67 -4.90
C VAL A 343 -15.71 0.31 -4.83
N ARG A 344 -16.64 1.29 -4.99
CA ARG A 344 -18.09 1.04 -4.98
C ARG A 344 -18.50 0.02 -6.03
N ARG A 345 -18.05 0.19 -7.28
CA ARG A 345 -18.37 -0.75 -8.37
C ARG A 345 -18.14 -2.20 -7.95
N TYR A 346 -17.01 -2.49 -7.34
CA TYR A 346 -16.65 -3.87 -7.02
C TYR A 346 -17.18 -4.34 -5.66
N PHE A 347 -17.49 -3.44 -4.76
CA PHE A 347 -18.21 -3.80 -3.53
C PHE A 347 -19.69 -4.07 -3.81
N ASP A 348 -20.32 -3.37 -4.75
CA ASP A 348 -21.73 -3.58 -5.12
C ASP A 348 -21.92 -4.84 -5.95
N VAL A 349 -20.98 -5.20 -6.84
CA VAL A 349 -21.02 -6.42 -7.65
C VAL A 349 -20.92 -7.70 -6.79
N LEU A 350 -20.22 -7.65 -5.65
CA LEU A 350 -20.09 -8.79 -4.74
C LEU A 350 -21.37 -9.05 -3.91
N ILE A 351 -22.38 -8.18 -3.99
CA ILE A 351 -23.69 -8.32 -3.34
C ILE A 351 -24.71 -9.00 -4.30
N SER A 352 -24.43 -9.03 -5.60
CA SER A 352 -25.29 -9.61 -6.65
C SER A 352 -24.84 -11.04 -7.03
#